data_b3d8971d9c8e867d9026c8663d3a2b2d
#
_entry.id   b3d8971d9c8e867d9026c8663d3a2b2d
#
_cell.length_a   1.000
_cell.length_b   1.000
_cell.length_c   1.000
_cell.angle_alpha   90.00
_cell.angle_beta   90.00
_cell.angle_gamma   90.00
#
_symmetry.space_group_name_H-M   'P 1'
#
loop_
_entity.id
_entity.type
_entity.pdbx_description
1 polymer ?
#
loop_
_entity_poly.entity_id
_entity_poly.type
_entity_poly.pdbx_seq_one_letter_code
_entity_poly.pdbx_strand_id
1 'polypeptide(L)'
;FPLDEKLQVKVGAQVMFIKNDFSFEKNYFNGKMGVVRSLTENEIFVHFPEENKTIEVERYEWQNIRYKVNENTKEIEEEVIGTFVQYPIKLAWAITVHKSQGLTFDKAAIDVSQVFAPGQAYVALSRLRSLNGLVLLSPLQMNGISSDETVLQYAETKATTEVLQLALVNETKTYWLNTLSHSFDFKALGQEWRNHLYSYNSE
;
A
#
# COMPACT_ATOMS: atom_id res chain seq x y z
N PHE A 1 -7.59 13.27 9.80
CA PHE A 1 -8.28 12.68 8.65
C PHE A 1 -7.43 12.82 7.39
N PRO A 2 -7.54 11.91 6.40
CA PRO A 2 -6.68 11.89 5.23
C PRO A 2 -7.03 12.95 4.17
N LEU A 3 -8.14 13.64 4.33
CA LEU A 3 -8.69 14.65 3.41
C LEU A 3 -9.08 15.92 4.14
N ASP A 4 -9.14 17.02 3.39
CA ASP A 4 -9.72 18.26 3.89
C ASP A 4 -11.24 18.13 4.06
N GLU A 5 -11.77 18.81 5.04
CA GLU A 5 -13.23 18.85 5.31
C GLU A 5 -14.00 19.35 4.09
N LYS A 6 -13.45 20.35 3.39
CA LYS A 6 -14.04 20.93 2.18
C LYS A 6 -13.24 20.52 0.95
N LEU A 7 -13.77 19.58 0.19
CA LEU A 7 -13.22 19.20 -1.10
C LEU A 7 -13.62 20.21 -2.17
N GLN A 8 -12.64 20.87 -2.79
CA GLN A 8 -12.85 21.80 -3.90
C GLN A 8 -12.36 21.17 -5.20
N VAL A 9 -13.28 20.83 -6.06
CA VAL A 9 -13.00 20.26 -7.40
C VAL A 9 -13.84 20.97 -8.46
N LYS A 10 -13.38 20.91 -9.71
CA LYS A 10 -14.11 21.39 -10.87
C LYS A 10 -13.99 20.41 -12.03
N VAL A 11 -14.89 20.54 -12.99
CA VAL A 11 -14.80 19.75 -14.25
C VAL A 11 -13.46 20.00 -14.94
N GLY A 12 -12.83 18.94 -15.41
CA GLY A 12 -11.49 18.94 -15.99
C GLY A 12 -10.35 18.84 -14.98
N ALA A 13 -10.62 18.85 -13.66
CA ALA A 13 -9.57 18.65 -12.67
C ALA A 13 -9.05 17.21 -12.70
N GLN A 14 -7.73 17.06 -12.67
CA GLN A 14 -7.08 15.77 -12.48
C GLN A 14 -7.13 15.40 -11.00
N VAL A 15 -7.64 14.22 -10.71
CA VAL A 15 -7.81 13.69 -9.36
C VAL A 15 -7.16 12.32 -9.22
N MET A 16 -6.83 11.97 -7.99
CA MET A 16 -6.29 10.67 -7.63
C MET A 16 -7.13 10.08 -6.51
N PHE A 17 -7.48 8.81 -6.63
CA PHE A 17 -8.16 8.06 -5.58
C PHE A 17 -7.16 7.74 -4.43
N ILE A 18 -7.64 7.84 -3.20
CA ILE A 18 -6.83 7.59 -1.99
C ILE A 18 -7.30 6.37 -1.20
N LYS A 19 -8.21 5.60 -1.77
CA LYS A 19 -8.73 4.34 -1.24
C LYS A 19 -8.87 3.33 -2.37
N ASN A 20 -8.90 2.06 -2.00
CA ASN A 20 -9.30 1.00 -2.91
C ASN A 20 -10.83 0.93 -2.96
N ASP A 21 -11.36 0.62 -4.11
CA ASP A 21 -12.75 0.26 -4.28
C ASP A 21 -12.97 -1.18 -3.79
N PHE A 22 -13.79 -1.32 -2.76
CA PHE A 22 -14.19 -2.62 -2.21
C PHE A 22 -15.51 -3.15 -2.79
N SER A 23 -16.10 -2.43 -3.75
CA SER A 23 -17.27 -2.92 -4.48
C SER A 23 -16.91 -4.15 -5.33
N PHE A 24 -17.92 -4.87 -5.78
CA PHE A 24 -17.74 -6.02 -6.65
C PHE A 24 -17.03 -5.65 -7.97
N GLU A 25 -17.27 -4.45 -8.46
CA GLU A 25 -16.74 -3.96 -9.74
C GLU A 25 -15.26 -3.56 -9.68
N LYS A 26 -14.73 -3.20 -8.51
CA LYS A 26 -13.34 -2.75 -8.29
C LYS A 26 -12.87 -1.73 -9.32
N ASN A 27 -13.67 -0.68 -9.49
CA ASN A 27 -13.45 0.34 -10.53
C ASN A 27 -12.17 1.14 -10.36
N TYR A 28 -11.68 1.28 -9.10
CA TYR A 28 -10.49 2.05 -8.81
C TYR A 28 -9.67 1.45 -7.66
N PHE A 29 -8.45 1.89 -7.56
CA PHE A 29 -7.51 1.54 -6.48
C PHE A 29 -6.82 2.82 -5.98
N ASN A 30 -6.21 2.72 -4.80
CA ASN A 30 -5.43 3.81 -4.22
C ASN A 30 -4.27 4.20 -5.15
N GLY A 31 -4.25 5.46 -5.60
CA GLY A 31 -3.29 5.96 -6.59
C GLY A 31 -3.82 6.04 -8.01
N LYS A 32 -4.97 5.43 -8.34
CA LYS A 32 -5.55 5.53 -9.69
C LYS A 32 -5.94 6.97 -9.98
N MET A 33 -5.51 7.47 -11.13
CA MET A 33 -5.76 8.83 -11.59
C MET A 33 -6.89 8.90 -12.61
N GLY A 34 -7.64 9.97 -12.55
CA GLY A 34 -8.71 10.24 -13.50
C GLY A 34 -8.97 11.75 -13.61
N VAL A 35 -9.89 12.10 -14.49
CA VAL A 35 -10.29 13.48 -14.75
C VAL A 35 -11.76 13.65 -14.40
N VAL A 36 -12.09 14.68 -13.64
CA VAL A 36 -13.49 15.01 -13.31
C VAL A 36 -14.21 15.39 -14.59
N ARG A 37 -15.21 14.60 -14.99
CA ARG A 37 -15.96 14.78 -16.23
C ARG A 37 -17.20 15.63 -16.04
N SER A 38 -17.93 15.40 -14.95
CA SER A 38 -19.12 16.16 -14.59
C SER A 38 -19.29 16.21 -13.08
N LEU A 39 -19.96 17.25 -12.62
CA LEU A 39 -20.30 17.52 -11.22
C LEU A 39 -21.76 17.93 -11.15
N THR A 40 -22.45 17.39 -10.16
CA THR A 40 -23.74 17.89 -9.68
C THR A 40 -23.58 18.30 -8.20
N GLU A 41 -24.65 18.73 -7.54
CA GLU A 41 -24.58 19.04 -6.09
C GLU A 41 -24.18 17.84 -5.23
N ASN A 42 -24.52 16.62 -5.65
CA ASN A 42 -24.34 15.41 -4.85
C ASN A 42 -23.52 14.31 -5.54
N GLU A 43 -23.09 14.51 -6.77
CA GLU A 43 -22.44 13.47 -7.57
C GLU A 43 -21.17 14.00 -8.23
N ILE A 44 -20.16 13.16 -8.25
CA ILE A 44 -18.90 13.41 -8.94
C ILE A 44 -18.67 12.27 -9.92
N PHE A 45 -18.51 12.61 -11.20
CA PHE A 45 -18.15 11.62 -12.23
C PHE A 45 -16.70 11.80 -12.64
N VAL A 46 -15.93 10.72 -12.53
CA VAL A 46 -14.52 10.67 -12.91
C VAL A 46 -14.34 9.76 -14.11
N HIS A 47 -13.68 10.29 -15.13
CA HIS A 47 -13.31 9.57 -16.34
C HIS A 47 -11.87 9.08 -16.24
N PHE A 48 -11.64 7.81 -16.58
CA PHE A 48 -10.33 7.19 -16.74
C PHE A 48 -9.98 7.14 -18.23
N PRO A 49 -9.07 7.99 -18.72
CA PRO A 49 -8.77 8.07 -20.17
C PRO A 49 -8.19 6.78 -20.72
N GLU A 50 -7.36 6.08 -19.95
CA GLU A 50 -6.70 4.83 -20.39
C GLU A 50 -7.70 3.69 -20.63
N GLU A 51 -8.77 3.63 -19.84
CA GLU A 51 -9.80 2.59 -19.92
C GLU A 51 -11.03 3.05 -20.70
N ASN A 52 -11.08 4.34 -21.07
CA ASN A 52 -12.26 5.01 -21.62
C ASN A 52 -13.54 4.75 -20.81
N LYS A 53 -13.39 4.69 -19.49
CA LYS A 53 -14.46 4.40 -18.52
C LYS A 53 -14.76 5.64 -17.69
N THR A 54 -16.04 5.88 -17.44
CA THR A 54 -16.48 6.92 -16.50
C THR A 54 -17.24 6.25 -15.37
N ILE A 55 -16.91 6.62 -14.16
CA ILE A 55 -17.57 6.11 -12.95
C ILE A 55 -18.16 7.25 -12.14
N GLU A 56 -19.20 6.97 -11.40
CA GLU A 56 -19.64 7.80 -10.28
C GLU A 56 -18.76 7.50 -9.07
N VAL A 57 -18.33 8.55 -8.37
CA VAL A 57 -17.52 8.42 -7.16
C VAL A 57 -18.43 8.43 -5.95
N GLU A 58 -18.51 7.34 -5.25
CA GLU A 58 -19.27 7.25 -4.01
C GLU A 58 -18.51 7.89 -2.83
N ARG A 59 -19.24 8.38 -1.84
CA ARG A 59 -18.66 8.86 -0.59
C ARG A 59 -18.16 7.69 0.23
N TYR A 60 -17.03 7.88 0.86
CA TYR A 60 -16.41 6.89 1.75
C TYR A 60 -16.47 7.41 3.20
N GLU A 61 -16.78 6.51 4.13
CA GLU A 61 -16.75 6.79 5.55
C GLU A 61 -15.42 6.33 6.15
N TRP A 62 -14.67 7.25 6.73
CA TRP A 62 -13.50 6.94 7.55
C TRP A 62 -13.90 6.89 9.00
N GLN A 63 -13.49 5.85 9.69
CA GLN A 63 -13.68 5.69 11.12
C GLN A 63 -12.35 5.95 11.85
N ASN A 64 -12.40 6.73 12.90
CA ASN A 64 -11.31 6.88 13.83
C ASN A 64 -11.53 5.87 14.95
N ILE A 65 -10.74 4.80 14.95
CA ILE A 65 -10.89 3.68 15.87
C ILE A 65 -9.80 3.78 16.95
N ARG A 66 -10.22 3.64 18.21
CA ARG A 66 -9.33 3.46 19.35
C ARG A 66 -9.41 2.00 19.78
N TYR A 67 -8.25 1.40 19.95
CA TYR A 67 -8.16 0.05 20.52
C TYR A 67 -8.04 0.14 22.04
N LYS A 68 -8.89 -0.58 22.75
CA LYS A 68 -8.84 -0.74 24.21
C LYS A 68 -8.73 -2.22 24.55
N VAL A 69 -7.99 -2.52 25.61
CA VAL A 69 -7.96 -3.89 26.14
C VAL A 69 -9.08 -3.99 27.17
N ASN A 70 -10.00 -4.92 26.99
CA ASN A 70 -10.98 -5.26 27.99
C ASN A 70 -10.28 -5.90 29.20
N GLU A 71 -10.38 -5.29 30.36
CA GLU A 71 -9.68 -5.75 31.58
C GLU A 71 -10.14 -7.13 32.03
N ASN A 72 -11.38 -7.50 31.71
CA ASN A 72 -11.99 -8.76 32.15
C ASN A 72 -11.67 -9.91 31.20
N THR A 73 -11.85 -9.70 29.86
CA THR A 73 -11.66 -10.74 28.86
C THR A 73 -10.24 -10.78 28.30
N LYS A 74 -9.43 -9.72 28.53
CA LYS A 74 -8.10 -9.52 27.91
C LYS A 74 -8.11 -9.43 26.39
N GLU A 75 -9.27 -9.26 25.79
CA GLU A 75 -9.44 -9.08 24.36
C GLU A 75 -9.31 -7.61 23.97
N ILE A 76 -8.91 -7.37 22.72
CA ILE A 76 -8.82 -6.03 22.14
C ILE A 76 -10.20 -5.66 21.59
N GLU A 77 -10.78 -4.59 22.13
CA GLU A 77 -12.04 -4.01 21.67
C GLU A 77 -11.79 -2.77 20.83
N GLU A 78 -12.58 -2.62 19.78
CA GLU A 78 -12.56 -1.45 18.91
C GLU A 78 -13.65 -0.46 19.33
N GLU A 79 -13.24 0.77 19.63
CA GLU A 79 -14.15 1.87 19.92
C GLU A 79 -14.07 2.91 18.80
N VAL A 80 -15.15 3.12 18.08
CA VAL A 80 -15.25 4.19 17.07
C VAL A 80 -15.46 5.51 17.80
N ILE A 81 -14.44 6.37 17.80
CA ILE A 81 -14.47 7.69 18.45
C ILE A 81 -14.95 8.81 17.55
N GLY A 82 -15.07 8.56 16.26
CA GLY A 82 -15.62 9.51 15.31
C GLY A 82 -15.58 8.99 13.89
N THR A 83 -16.46 9.54 13.06
CA THR A 83 -16.56 9.23 11.64
C THR A 83 -16.38 10.48 10.79
N PHE A 84 -15.90 10.31 9.57
CA PHE A 84 -15.73 11.37 8.59
C PHE A 84 -16.12 10.85 7.21
N VAL A 85 -17.09 11.50 6.58
CA VAL A 85 -17.62 11.10 5.27
C VAL A 85 -17.20 12.11 4.23
N GLN A 86 -16.49 11.64 3.19
CA GLN A 86 -16.03 12.47 2.07
C GLN A 86 -15.83 11.61 0.83
N TYR A 87 -15.70 12.22 -0.35
CA TYR A 87 -15.27 11.54 -1.56
C TYR A 87 -13.81 11.12 -1.46
N PRO A 88 -13.44 9.87 -1.79
CA PRO A 88 -12.08 9.34 -1.61
C PRO A 88 -11.12 9.81 -2.72
N ILE A 89 -11.14 11.08 -3.07
CA ILE A 89 -10.32 11.68 -4.13
C ILE A 89 -9.57 12.91 -3.64
N LYS A 90 -8.42 13.16 -4.24
CA LYS A 90 -7.60 14.38 -4.07
C LYS A 90 -7.24 14.96 -5.41
N LEU A 91 -7.00 16.28 -5.48
CA LEU A 91 -6.37 16.90 -6.63
C LEU A 91 -4.99 16.28 -6.87
N ALA A 92 -4.68 15.95 -8.11
CA ALA A 92 -3.45 15.25 -8.51
C ALA A 92 -2.63 16.03 -9.55
N TRP A 93 -2.60 17.36 -9.44
CA TRP A 93 -1.78 18.23 -10.29
C TRP A 93 -0.29 18.07 -10.01
N ALA A 94 0.06 17.90 -8.73
CA ALA A 94 1.40 17.63 -8.26
C ALA A 94 1.36 16.69 -7.06
N ILE A 95 2.30 15.75 -7.05
CA ILE A 95 2.49 14.80 -5.95
C ILE A 95 3.96 14.75 -5.56
N THR A 96 4.24 14.46 -4.31
CA THR A 96 5.62 14.28 -3.86
C THR A 96 6.18 12.95 -4.37
N VAL A 97 7.51 12.86 -4.45
CA VAL A 97 8.20 11.61 -4.82
C VAL A 97 7.76 10.45 -3.91
N HIS A 98 7.61 10.68 -2.61
CA HIS A 98 7.14 9.65 -1.67
C HIS A 98 5.73 9.14 -2.02
N LYS A 99 4.82 10.03 -2.38
CA LYS A 99 3.45 9.63 -2.79
C LYS A 99 3.39 8.97 -4.15
N SER A 100 4.42 9.15 -4.98
CA SER A 100 4.53 8.46 -6.27
C SER A 100 5.05 7.03 -6.16
N GLN A 101 5.51 6.60 -4.99
CA GLN A 101 5.99 5.23 -4.79
C GLN A 101 4.89 4.22 -5.12
N GLY A 102 5.22 3.21 -5.91
CA GLY A 102 4.27 2.21 -6.38
C GLY A 102 3.43 2.63 -7.59
N LEU A 103 3.43 3.92 -7.96
CA LEU A 103 2.75 4.41 -9.16
C LEU A 103 3.66 4.31 -10.39
N THR A 104 3.06 4.29 -11.58
CA THR A 104 3.78 4.30 -12.85
C THR A 104 3.10 5.31 -13.77
N PHE A 105 3.91 6.09 -14.49
CA PHE A 105 3.42 7.15 -15.36
C PHE A 105 4.00 7.01 -16.76
N ASP A 106 3.19 7.32 -17.77
CA ASP A 106 3.67 7.45 -19.14
C ASP A 106 4.35 8.81 -19.39
N LYS A 107 3.86 9.85 -18.71
CA LYS A 107 4.39 11.22 -18.80
C LYS A 107 4.42 11.87 -17.43
N ALA A 108 5.51 12.53 -17.09
CA ALA A 108 5.63 13.34 -15.87
C ALA A 108 6.61 14.49 -16.06
N ALA A 109 6.26 15.64 -15.49
CA ALA A 109 7.20 16.72 -15.24
C ALA A 109 7.77 16.55 -13.84
N ILE A 110 9.09 16.38 -13.71
CA ILE A 110 9.77 16.07 -12.45
C ILE A 110 10.67 17.23 -12.07
N ASP A 111 10.48 17.72 -10.84
CA ASP A 111 11.37 18.66 -10.20
C ASP A 111 12.23 17.92 -9.17
N VAL A 112 13.53 17.89 -9.41
CA VAL A 112 14.53 17.27 -8.54
C VAL A 112 15.53 18.30 -7.96
N SER A 113 15.18 19.59 -8.02
CA SER A 113 16.05 20.69 -7.54
C SER A 113 16.36 20.59 -6.04
N GLN A 114 15.46 20.04 -5.25
CA GLN A 114 15.57 19.96 -3.79
C GLN A 114 15.61 18.51 -3.28
N VAL A 115 16.33 17.65 -3.98
CA VAL A 115 16.57 16.29 -3.52
C VAL A 115 17.55 16.32 -2.35
N PHE A 116 17.12 15.81 -1.20
CA PHE A 116 17.91 15.84 0.05
C PHE A 116 18.34 14.45 0.54
N ALA A 117 17.78 13.38 -0.02
CA ALA A 117 18.08 12.02 0.42
C ALA A 117 18.65 11.17 -0.73
N PRO A 118 19.63 10.29 -0.45
CA PRO A 118 20.15 9.33 -1.42
C PRO A 118 19.03 8.50 -2.04
N GLY A 119 19.10 8.25 -3.36
CA GLY A 119 18.12 7.47 -4.09
C GLY A 119 16.79 8.15 -4.39
N GLN A 120 16.49 9.32 -3.85
CA GLN A 120 15.22 10.00 -4.03
C GLN A 120 14.97 10.39 -5.49
N ALA A 121 15.99 10.88 -6.20
CA ALA A 121 15.90 11.16 -7.63
C ALA A 121 15.67 9.89 -8.44
N TYR A 122 16.33 8.78 -8.07
CA TYR A 122 16.10 7.48 -8.69
C TYR A 122 14.64 7.04 -8.54
N VAL A 123 14.06 7.18 -7.35
CA VAL A 123 12.66 6.83 -7.11
C VAL A 123 11.72 7.64 -8.02
N ALA A 124 11.96 8.94 -8.18
CA ALA A 124 11.16 9.80 -9.05
C ALA A 124 11.29 9.37 -10.53
N LEU A 125 12.51 9.21 -11.02
CA LEU A 125 12.77 8.85 -12.41
C LEU A 125 12.27 7.44 -12.76
N SER A 126 12.40 6.48 -11.83
CA SER A 126 11.94 5.11 -12.00
C SER A 126 10.40 4.97 -12.03
N ARG A 127 9.66 6.04 -11.79
CA ARG A 127 8.19 6.04 -11.96
C ARG A 127 7.76 6.10 -13.42
N LEU A 128 8.63 6.51 -14.31
CA LEU A 128 8.33 6.61 -15.73
C LEU A 128 8.62 5.31 -16.49
N ARG A 129 7.75 4.96 -17.42
CA ARG A 129 7.94 3.79 -18.32
C ARG A 129 9.02 4.03 -19.38
N SER A 130 9.22 5.27 -19.78
CA SER A 130 10.20 5.64 -20.79
C SER A 130 10.68 7.09 -20.63
N LEU A 131 11.85 7.39 -21.21
CA LEU A 131 12.38 8.75 -21.23
C LEU A 131 11.59 9.70 -22.12
N ASN A 132 10.83 9.20 -23.07
CA ASN A 132 10.02 10.03 -23.99
C ASN A 132 8.90 10.81 -23.29
N GLY A 133 8.48 10.34 -22.08
CA GLY A 133 7.49 11.02 -21.27
C GLY A 133 8.08 11.93 -20.19
N LEU A 134 9.40 12.05 -20.11
CA LEU A 134 10.08 12.81 -19.07
C LEU A 134 10.27 14.28 -19.48
N VAL A 135 9.83 15.17 -18.59
CA VAL A 135 10.21 16.58 -18.60
C VAL A 135 10.90 16.87 -17.27
N LEU A 136 12.18 17.27 -17.30
CA LEU A 136 12.88 17.75 -16.12
C LEU A 136 12.69 19.27 -16.01
N LEU A 137 12.14 19.71 -14.88
CA LEU A 137 11.95 21.13 -14.58
C LEU A 137 13.25 21.79 -14.06
N SER A 138 14.18 20.98 -13.56
CA SER A 138 15.50 21.41 -13.09
C SER A 138 16.57 20.40 -13.52
N PRO A 139 17.83 20.83 -13.71
CA PRO A 139 18.92 19.91 -13.99
C PRO A 139 19.10 18.90 -12.87
N LEU A 140 19.36 17.66 -13.25
CA LEU A 140 19.63 16.59 -12.29
C LEU A 140 21.03 16.80 -11.68
N GLN A 141 21.08 16.95 -10.35
CA GLN A 141 22.34 17.07 -9.64
C GLN A 141 22.86 15.68 -9.23
N MET A 142 24.18 15.49 -9.32
CA MET A 142 24.81 14.20 -8.99
C MET A 142 24.53 13.75 -7.55
N ASN A 143 24.40 14.69 -6.62
CA ASN A 143 24.08 14.40 -5.22
C ASN A 143 22.73 13.69 -5.05
N GLY A 144 21.77 13.93 -5.94
CA GLY A 144 20.46 13.30 -5.90
C GLY A 144 20.43 11.85 -6.41
N ILE A 145 21.51 11.41 -7.08
CA ILE A 145 21.65 10.06 -7.62
C ILE A 145 22.52 9.18 -6.73
N SER A 146 23.18 9.76 -5.72
CA SER A 146 24.02 8.98 -4.82
C SER A 146 23.23 7.86 -4.15
N SER A 147 23.84 6.69 -4.04
CA SER A 147 23.31 5.58 -3.25
C SER A 147 23.86 5.66 -1.83
N ASP A 148 23.07 5.17 -0.87
CA ASP A 148 23.53 5.01 0.50
C ASP A 148 24.67 3.98 0.57
N GLU A 149 25.74 4.31 1.26
CA GLU A 149 26.94 3.47 1.35
C GLU A 149 26.65 2.12 2.01
N THR A 150 25.76 2.10 3.00
CA THR A 150 25.31 0.86 3.68
C THR A 150 24.59 -0.06 2.72
N VAL A 151 23.75 0.50 1.83
CA VAL A 151 23.04 -0.26 0.79
C VAL A 151 24.01 -0.84 -0.24
N LEU A 152 25.04 -0.08 -0.62
CA LEU A 152 26.09 -0.56 -1.53
C LEU A 152 26.88 -1.71 -0.90
N GLN A 153 27.33 -1.58 0.33
CA GLN A 153 28.02 -2.64 1.07
C GLN A 153 27.16 -3.90 1.20
N TYR A 154 25.88 -3.75 1.52
CA TYR A 154 24.95 -4.87 1.56
C TYR A 154 24.79 -5.54 0.17
N ALA A 155 24.75 -4.74 -0.88
CA ALA A 155 24.63 -5.27 -2.25
C ALA A 155 25.85 -6.10 -2.68
N GLU A 156 27.05 -5.76 -2.20
CA GLU A 156 28.29 -6.50 -2.44
C GLU A 156 28.30 -7.89 -1.75
N THR A 157 27.57 -8.01 -0.62
CA THR A 157 27.49 -9.26 0.16
C THR A 157 26.37 -10.19 -0.28
N LYS A 158 25.68 -9.89 -1.40
CA LYS A 158 24.61 -10.76 -1.90
C LYS A 158 25.14 -12.16 -2.24
N ALA A 159 24.41 -13.17 -1.79
CA ALA A 159 24.71 -14.55 -2.11
C ALA A 159 24.64 -14.77 -3.64
N THR A 160 25.59 -15.55 -4.16
CA THR A 160 25.56 -15.94 -5.57
C THR A 160 24.42 -16.91 -5.86
N THR A 161 24.08 -17.08 -7.15
CA THR A 161 23.00 -17.98 -7.57
C THR A 161 23.28 -19.42 -7.11
N GLU A 162 24.53 -19.84 -7.14
CA GLU A 162 24.95 -21.18 -6.73
C GLU A 162 24.74 -21.41 -5.22
N VAL A 163 25.11 -20.43 -4.41
CA VAL A 163 24.88 -20.46 -2.94
C VAL A 163 23.38 -20.50 -2.63
N LEU A 164 22.57 -19.70 -3.35
CA LEU A 164 21.11 -19.70 -3.17
C LEU A 164 20.48 -21.02 -3.59
N GLN A 165 20.93 -21.64 -4.70
CA GLN A 165 20.44 -22.95 -5.13
C GLN A 165 20.78 -24.04 -4.11
N LEU A 166 22.01 -24.07 -3.60
CA LEU A 166 22.40 -25.00 -2.57
C LEU A 166 21.58 -24.81 -1.28
N ALA A 167 21.42 -23.61 -0.85
CA ALA A 167 20.58 -23.26 0.31
C ALA A 167 19.13 -23.72 0.09
N LEU A 168 18.54 -23.47 -1.09
CA LEU A 168 17.18 -23.88 -1.43
C LEU A 168 17.00 -25.40 -1.30
N VAL A 169 17.93 -26.18 -1.82
CA VAL A 169 17.88 -27.67 -1.73
C VAL A 169 17.89 -28.11 -0.25
N ASN A 170 18.78 -27.54 0.55
CA ASN A 170 18.93 -27.91 1.96
C ASN A 170 17.70 -27.49 2.78
N GLU A 171 17.25 -26.24 2.59
CA GLU A 171 16.10 -25.69 3.31
C GLU A 171 14.79 -26.36 2.89
N THR A 172 14.64 -26.77 1.64
CA THR A 172 13.47 -27.52 1.17
C THR A 172 13.31 -28.83 1.96
N LYS A 173 14.40 -29.54 2.20
CA LYS A 173 14.37 -30.76 3.01
C LYS A 173 13.97 -30.49 4.45
N THR A 174 14.54 -29.46 5.06
CA THR A 174 14.21 -29.02 6.42
C THR A 174 12.74 -28.58 6.52
N TYR A 175 12.27 -27.82 5.54
CA TYR A 175 10.87 -27.39 5.45
C TYR A 175 9.90 -28.57 5.42
N TRP A 176 10.17 -29.56 4.56
CA TRP A 176 9.30 -30.74 4.47
C TRP A 176 9.30 -31.55 5.76
N LEU A 177 10.45 -31.75 6.41
CA LEU A 177 10.53 -32.46 7.67
C LEU A 177 9.76 -31.72 8.77
N ASN A 178 9.90 -30.40 8.85
CA ASN A 178 9.18 -29.59 9.83
C ASN A 178 7.66 -29.60 9.56
N THR A 179 7.25 -29.47 8.29
CA THR A 179 5.84 -29.50 7.90
C THR A 179 5.20 -30.84 8.25
N LEU A 180 5.88 -31.95 7.96
CA LEU A 180 5.40 -33.28 8.35
C LEU A 180 5.32 -33.42 9.86
N SER A 181 6.36 -32.98 10.58
CA SER A 181 6.37 -33.04 12.05
C SER A 181 5.22 -32.24 12.66
N HIS A 182 4.96 -31.03 12.15
CA HIS A 182 3.82 -30.21 12.59
C HIS A 182 2.46 -30.82 12.24
N SER A 183 2.35 -31.45 11.07
CA SER A 183 1.10 -32.09 10.65
C SER A 183 0.72 -33.28 11.54
N PHE A 184 1.68 -33.89 12.22
CA PHE A 184 1.48 -34.99 13.17
C PHE A 184 1.68 -34.56 14.63
N ASP A 185 1.70 -33.26 14.93
CA ASP A 185 1.77 -32.78 16.33
C ASP A 185 0.36 -32.76 16.95
N PHE A 186 0.06 -33.80 17.71
CA PHE A 186 -1.19 -33.98 18.43
C PHE A 186 -1.16 -33.46 19.87
N LYS A 187 -0.18 -32.64 20.25
CA LYS A 187 -0.06 -32.13 21.63
C LYS A 187 -1.28 -31.36 22.09
N ALA A 188 -1.83 -30.50 21.23
CA ALA A 188 -3.04 -29.74 21.52
C ALA A 188 -4.23 -30.67 21.77
N LEU A 189 -4.48 -31.60 20.84
CA LEU A 189 -5.52 -32.63 20.98
C LEU A 189 -5.34 -33.46 22.25
N GLY A 190 -4.10 -33.88 22.55
CA GLY A 190 -3.79 -34.60 23.78
C GLY A 190 -4.06 -33.78 25.04
N GLN A 191 -3.91 -32.45 24.99
CA GLN A 191 -4.25 -31.59 26.13
C GLN A 191 -5.76 -31.42 26.26
N GLU A 192 -6.49 -31.23 25.17
CA GLU A 192 -7.96 -31.20 25.20
C GLU A 192 -8.58 -32.49 25.72
N TRP A 193 -8.02 -33.63 25.31
CA TRP A 193 -8.44 -34.92 25.80
C TRP A 193 -8.21 -35.08 27.31
N ARG A 194 -7.06 -34.65 27.82
CA ARG A 194 -6.79 -34.64 29.27
C ARG A 194 -7.76 -33.75 29.99
N ASN A 195 -8.00 -32.55 29.52
CA ASN A 195 -8.94 -31.61 30.13
C ASN A 195 -10.35 -32.20 30.16
N HIS A 196 -10.76 -32.88 29.12
CA HIS A 196 -12.05 -33.57 29.05
C HIS A 196 -12.15 -34.71 30.07
N LEU A 197 -11.11 -35.53 30.22
CA LEU A 197 -11.08 -36.58 31.21
C LEU A 197 -11.17 -36.03 32.65
N TYR A 198 -10.51 -34.91 32.93
CA TYR A 198 -10.56 -34.27 34.26
C TYR A 198 -11.98 -33.74 34.55
N SER A 199 -12.73 -33.30 33.55
CA SER A 199 -14.11 -32.81 33.77
C SER A 199 -15.07 -33.90 34.27
N TYR A 200 -14.80 -35.17 33.98
CA TYR A 200 -15.60 -36.32 34.50
C TYR A 200 -15.17 -36.82 35.86
N ASN A 201 -13.98 -36.46 36.32
CA ASN A 201 -13.46 -36.91 37.64
C ASN A 201 -13.66 -35.90 38.75
N SER A 202 -14.35 -34.80 38.49
CA SER A 202 -14.61 -33.70 39.42
C SER A 202 -16.06 -33.72 39.97
N GLU A 203 -16.79 -34.81 39.85
CA GLU A 203 -18.01 -35.13 40.58
C GLU A 203 -17.62 -36.14 41.73
#